data_629fb26dbe2a3e898944c7f9034543dd
#
_entry.id   629fb26dbe2a3e898944c7f9034543dd
#
_cell.length_a   1.000
_cell.length_b   1.000
_cell.length_c   1.000
_cell.angle_alpha   90.00
_cell.angle_beta   90.00
_cell.angle_gamma   90.00
#
_symmetry.space_group_name_H-M   'P 1'
#
loop_
_entity.id
_entity.type
_entity.pdbx_description
1 polymer ?
#
loop_
_entity_poly.entity_id
_entity_poly.type
_entity_poly.pdbx_seq_one_letter_code
_entity_poly.pdbx_strand_id
1 'polypeptide(L)'
;QEFLANMMEAIEDIPEQAILGGLSWKWESYGEYLDEIEKLNPSINLAGLVGHCASRTYVMGERAVDEDPNEDEIKQIAAVVGQSIKDGAVGFSSNRLPGHVLPDGRAIPGTFAKRDELEAISKEVGANNGLLQYVLNYSELDSEVSLIGEQGLLANAPVLFSAVFVSGEAGHYSAYDANISAMRDRGLDITGLTLPRSFGSLSCLENDVLPDRKSPAWRKLAKMSFNDRLNALEDSAFRDQLITEIKANKDFTNNARRWFWLGDEEKPLYTQERNQSLEHMARETDEHPGETWIRLMIESRGKTKFHARFGNFNISQLAEFIRNDWVVPGLGDAGAHVSQIIDSGWPTFFLSHWCRDAKEFSIEQSIMKMTGDPARTLGLGDRGILAQGKKADINVIDLNSLNEKQPELVHDFPGGAPRFIQKASGYKATVCNGSPIL
;
A
#
# COMPACT_ATOMS: atom_id res chain seq x y z
N GLN A 1 5.50 -9.99 -21.15
CA GLN A 1 5.74 -8.60 -20.79
C GLN A 1 4.43 -7.81 -20.76
N GLU A 2 3.69 -7.73 -21.87
CA GLU A 2 2.39 -7.03 -21.97
C GLU A 2 1.37 -7.53 -20.93
N PHE A 3 1.23 -8.85 -20.74
CA PHE A 3 0.34 -9.41 -19.72
C PHE A 3 0.68 -8.91 -18.30
N LEU A 4 1.96 -8.91 -17.93
CA LEU A 4 2.41 -8.42 -16.61
C LEU A 4 2.21 -6.91 -16.47
N ALA A 5 2.51 -6.13 -17.51
CA ALA A 5 2.33 -4.68 -17.48
C ALA A 5 0.83 -4.30 -17.36
N ASN A 6 -0.04 -4.98 -18.11
CA ASN A 6 -1.48 -4.77 -18.04
C ASN A 6 -2.08 -5.19 -16.67
N MET A 7 -1.58 -6.26 -16.09
CA MET A 7 -1.95 -6.67 -14.73
C MET A 7 -1.51 -5.64 -13.69
N MET A 8 -0.29 -5.11 -13.80
CA MET A 8 0.23 -4.08 -12.90
C MET A 8 -0.53 -2.77 -13.02
N GLU A 9 -1.00 -2.40 -14.21
CA GLU A 9 -1.89 -1.23 -14.37
C GLU A 9 -3.21 -1.45 -13.64
N ALA A 10 -3.80 -2.63 -13.75
CA ALA A 10 -5.09 -2.93 -13.12
C ALA A 10 -5.02 -2.98 -11.58
N ILE A 11 -3.92 -3.51 -11.03
CA ILE A 11 -3.77 -3.76 -9.59
C ILE A 11 -3.07 -2.59 -8.91
N GLU A 12 -1.98 -2.11 -9.48
CA GLU A 12 -1.06 -1.17 -8.85
C GLU A 12 -1.20 0.27 -9.39
N ASP A 13 -2.15 0.51 -10.32
CA ASP A 13 -2.36 1.83 -10.92
C ASP A 13 -1.05 2.43 -11.49
N ILE A 14 -0.21 1.58 -12.08
CA ILE A 14 1.00 2.00 -12.79
C ILE A 14 0.70 1.88 -14.28
N PRO A 15 0.65 2.98 -15.04
CA PRO A 15 0.27 2.93 -16.44
C PRO A 15 1.11 1.93 -17.27
N GLU A 16 0.45 1.04 -18.02
CA GLU A 16 1.10 0.00 -18.82
C GLU A 16 2.21 0.59 -19.73
N GLN A 17 1.92 1.73 -20.35
CA GLN A 17 2.90 2.42 -21.22
C GLN A 17 4.13 2.89 -20.44
N ALA A 18 3.98 3.30 -19.19
CA ALA A 18 5.10 3.68 -18.35
C ALA A 18 5.97 2.47 -17.98
N ILE A 19 5.35 1.33 -17.71
CA ILE A 19 6.05 0.06 -17.43
C ILE A 19 6.80 -0.42 -18.68
N LEU A 20 6.10 -0.53 -19.82
CA LEU A 20 6.69 -1.02 -21.07
C LEU A 20 7.80 -0.12 -21.59
N GLY A 21 7.65 1.20 -21.46
CA GLY A 21 8.63 2.18 -21.91
C GLY A 21 9.76 2.47 -20.92
N GLY A 22 9.52 2.22 -19.61
CA GLY A 22 10.47 2.52 -18.53
C GLY A 22 11.42 1.39 -18.17
N LEU A 23 11.07 0.14 -18.51
CA LEU A 23 11.84 -1.05 -18.12
C LEU A 23 12.63 -1.61 -19.30
N SER A 24 13.85 -2.10 -19.03
CA SER A 24 14.72 -2.69 -20.06
C SER A 24 14.26 -4.08 -20.51
N TRP A 25 13.52 -4.81 -19.65
CA TRP A 25 13.07 -6.20 -19.85
C TRP A 25 14.22 -7.17 -20.22
N LYS A 26 15.43 -6.93 -19.68
CA LYS A 26 16.64 -7.70 -19.97
C LYS A 26 16.96 -8.76 -18.92
N TRP A 27 15.95 -9.22 -18.23
CA TRP A 27 16.09 -10.27 -17.21
C TRP A 27 15.03 -11.36 -17.40
N GLU A 28 15.37 -12.57 -16.99
CA GLU A 28 14.49 -13.71 -16.91
C GLU A 28 14.49 -14.29 -15.48
N SER A 29 15.67 -14.36 -14.86
CA SER A 29 15.84 -14.79 -13.47
C SER A 29 15.75 -13.61 -12.49
N TYR A 30 15.52 -13.93 -11.20
CA TYR A 30 15.49 -12.92 -10.14
C TYR A 30 16.86 -12.26 -9.94
N GLY A 31 17.94 -13.02 -10.09
CA GLY A 31 19.30 -12.46 -10.02
C GLY A 31 19.57 -11.43 -11.12
N GLU A 32 19.21 -11.73 -12.35
CA GLU A 32 19.34 -10.78 -13.45
C GLU A 32 18.47 -9.51 -13.22
N TYR A 33 17.29 -9.66 -12.62
CA TYR A 33 16.46 -8.52 -12.21
C TYR A 33 17.17 -7.64 -11.19
N LEU A 34 17.83 -8.22 -10.19
CA LEU A 34 18.63 -7.45 -9.22
C LEU A 34 19.82 -6.76 -9.89
N ASP A 35 20.47 -7.40 -10.85
CA ASP A 35 21.56 -6.80 -11.65
C ASP A 35 21.08 -5.58 -12.45
N GLU A 36 19.87 -5.64 -13.01
CA GLU A 36 19.27 -4.47 -13.70
C GLU A 36 18.95 -3.34 -12.74
N ILE A 37 18.46 -3.64 -11.52
CA ILE A 37 18.23 -2.62 -10.49
C ILE A 37 19.55 -1.97 -10.06
N GLU A 38 20.60 -2.75 -9.85
CA GLU A 38 21.92 -2.23 -9.44
C GLU A 38 22.50 -1.26 -10.48
N LYS A 39 22.31 -1.52 -11.77
CA LYS A 39 22.71 -0.61 -12.87
C LYS A 39 22.04 0.76 -12.81
N LEU A 40 20.85 0.87 -12.21
CA LEU A 40 20.16 2.14 -12.01
C LEU A 40 20.81 3.00 -10.91
N ASN A 41 21.72 2.43 -10.12
CA ASN A 41 22.38 3.09 -9.00
C ASN A 41 21.40 3.84 -8.08
N PRO A 42 20.40 3.16 -7.49
CA PRO A 42 19.37 3.80 -6.69
C PRO A 42 19.96 4.48 -5.45
N SER A 43 19.41 5.64 -5.08
CA SER A 43 19.81 6.39 -3.88
C SER A 43 19.25 5.79 -2.57
N ILE A 44 18.50 4.70 -2.65
CA ILE A 44 17.90 3.98 -1.52
C ILE A 44 18.30 2.50 -1.57
N ASN A 45 18.29 1.85 -0.42
CA ASN A 45 18.44 0.40 -0.36
C ASN A 45 17.14 -0.29 -0.80
N LEU A 46 17.29 -1.39 -1.53
CA LEU A 46 16.17 -2.20 -2.00
C LEU A 46 16.37 -3.65 -1.55
N ALA A 47 15.29 -4.27 -1.11
CA ALA A 47 15.19 -5.71 -0.85
C ALA A 47 13.84 -6.18 -1.38
N GLY A 48 13.83 -7.27 -2.14
CA GLY A 48 12.62 -7.70 -2.83
C GLY A 48 12.18 -9.10 -2.44
N LEU A 49 10.90 -9.37 -2.66
CA LEU A 49 10.26 -10.67 -2.53
C LEU A 49 9.95 -11.22 -3.91
N VAL A 50 10.13 -12.53 -4.12
CA VAL A 50 9.67 -13.16 -5.35
C VAL A 50 8.15 -13.35 -5.28
N GLY A 51 7.43 -12.86 -6.30
CA GLY A 51 5.97 -12.87 -6.33
C GLY A 51 5.39 -14.20 -6.79
N HIS A 52 4.34 -14.67 -6.11
CA HIS A 52 3.62 -15.90 -6.46
C HIS A 52 3.00 -15.82 -7.87
N CYS A 53 2.30 -14.72 -8.16
CA CYS A 53 1.69 -14.51 -9.46
C CYS A 53 2.72 -14.61 -10.61
N ALA A 54 3.87 -13.97 -10.47
CA ALA A 54 4.93 -14.00 -11.47
C ALA A 54 5.53 -15.41 -11.62
N SER A 55 5.84 -16.09 -10.53
CA SER A 55 6.41 -17.45 -10.54
C SER A 55 5.45 -18.47 -11.16
N ARG A 56 4.15 -18.38 -10.80
CA ARG A 56 3.11 -19.24 -11.35
C ARG A 56 2.88 -18.99 -12.85
N THR A 57 2.84 -17.71 -13.26
CA THR A 57 2.72 -17.34 -14.68
C THR A 57 3.94 -17.75 -15.50
N TYR A 58 5.14 -17.69 -14.91
CA TYR A 58 6.37 -18.13 -15.56
C TYR A 58 6.33 -19.63 -15.92
N VAL A 59 5.82 -20.46 -15.03
CA VAL A 59 5.73 -21.93 -15.24
C VAL A 59 4.55 -22.33 -16.11
N MET A 60 3.35 -21.77 -15.87
CA MET A 60 2.10 -22.21 -16.47
C MET A 60 1.65 -21.36 -17.66
N GLY A 61 2.27 -20.19 -17.90
CA GLY A 61 1.81 -19.25 -18.91
C GLY A 61 0.41 -18.70 -18.59
N GLU A 62 -0.42 -18.53 -19.63
CA GLU A 62 -1.78 -17.99 -19.49
C GLU A 62 -2.72 -18.90 -18.68
N ARG A 63 -2.44 -20.21 -18.61
CA ARG A 63 -3.21 -21.15 -17.80
C ARG A 63 -3.14 -20.86 -16.28
N ALA A 64 -2.13 -20.10 -15.84
CA ALA A 64 -1.96 -19.72 -14.43
C ALA A 64 -3.17 -18.97 -13.84
N VAL A 65 -3.99 -18.35 -14.68
CA VAL A 65 -5.19 -17.60 -14.26
C VAL A 65 -6.33 -18.53 -13.85
N ASP A 66 -6.60 -19.54 -14.68
CA ASP A 66 -7.86 -20.32 -14.62
C ASP A 66 -7.67 -21.78 -14.19
N GLU A 67 -6.43 -22.29 -14.23
CA GLU A 67 -6.16 -23.70 -13.98
C GLU A 67 -5.29 -23.93 -12.74
N ASP A 68 -5.51 -25.03 -12.05
CA ASP A 68 -4.61 -25.50 -11.01
C ASP A 68 -3.33 -26.10 -11.63
N PRO A 69 -2.16 -25.90 -11.03
CA PRO A 69 -0.94 -26.56 -11.48
C PRO A 69 -1.00 -28.08 -11.21
N ASN A 70 -0.42 -28.86 -12.09
CA ASN A 70 -0.19 -30.28 -11.82
C ASN A 70 1.02 -30.48 -10.91
N GLU A 71 1.29 -31.72 -10.47
CA GLU A 71 2.38 -32.02 -9.53
C GLU A 71 3.78 -31.57 -10.00
N ASP A 72 4.04 -31.63 -11.31
CA ASP A 72 5.34 -31.24 -11.86
C ASP A 72 5.45 -29.72 -11.98
N GLU A 73 4.34 -29.05 -12.30
CA GLU A 73 4.27 -27.57 -12.28
C GLU A 73 4.41 -27.03 -10.85
N ILE A 74 3.80 -27.66 -9.85
CA ILE A 74 4.00 -27.30 -8.43
C ILE A 74 5.47 -27.36 -8.05
N LYS A 75 6.17 -28.45 -8.43
CA LYS A 75 7.62 -28.56 -8.17
C LYS A 75 8.42 -27.49 -8.90
N GLN A 76 8.05 -27.15 -10.14
CA GLN A 76 8.74 -26.12 -10.91
C GLN A 76 8.50 -24.73 -10.30
N ILE A 77 7.26 -24.38 -9.90
CA ILE A 77 6.96 -23.12 -9.22
C ILE A 77 7.78 -22.99 -7.94
N ALA A 78 7.79 -24.04 -7.11
CA ALA A 78 8.56 -24.08 -5.87
C ALA A 78 10.07 -23.93 -6.14
N ALA A 79 10.61 -24.59 -7.18
CA ALA A 79 12.01 -24.48 -7.56
C ALA A 79 12.38 -23.06 -8.05
N VAL A 80 11.52 -22.40 -8.82
CA VAL A 80 11.71 -21.00 -9.24
C VAL A 80 11.80 -20.10 -8.01
N VAL A 81 10.89 -20.27 -7.03
CA VAL A 81 10.91 -19.49 -5.79
C VAL A 81 12.20 -19.77 -4.99
N GLY A 82 12.57 -21.03 -4.80
CA GLY A 82 13.79 -21.39 -4.11
C GLY A 82 15.06 -20.83 -4.77
N GLN A 83 15.12 -20.85 -6.12
CA GLN A 83 16.24 -20.25 -6.84
C GLN A 83 16.26 -18.73 -6.70
N SER A 84 15.11 -18.06 -6.76
CA SER A 84 15.03 -16.62 -6.58
C SER A 84 15.55 -16.15 -5.21
N ILE A 85 15.31 -16.94 -4.15
CA ILE A 85 15.86 -16.64 -2.82
C ILE A 85 17.38 -16.82 -2.80
N LYS A 86 17.93 -17.85 -3.45
CA LYS A 86 19.39 -18.02 -3.61
C LYS A 86 20.01 -16.87 -4.37
N ASP A 87 19.32 -16.32 -5.33
CA ASP A 87 19.75 -15.19 -6.14
C ASP A 87 19.65 -13.83 -5.39
N GLY A 88 19.02 -13.78 -4.19
CA GLY A 88 19.01 -12.60 -3.34
C GLY A 88 17.62 -12.05 -2.96
N ALA A 89 16.52 -12.72 -3.34
CA ALA A 89 15.23 -12.38 -2.78
C ALA A 89 15.20 -12.64 -1.26
N VAL A 90 14.63 -11.74 -0.48
CA VAL A 90 14.51 -11.93 0.99
C VAL A 90 13.44 -12.97 1.36
N GLY A 91 12.60 -13.34 0.41
CA GLY A 91 11.55 -14.33 0.62
C GLY A 91 10.54 -14.35 -0.53
N PHE A 92 9.37 -14.89 -0.24
CA PHE A 92 8.27 -15.10 -1.17
C PHE A 92 7.05 -14.26 -0.75
N SER A 93 6.30 -13.74 -1.73
CA SER A 93 5.08 -12.96 -1.51
C SER A 93 3.89 -13.58 -2.24
N SER A 94 2.76 -13.77 -1.54
CA SER A 94 1.51 -14.25 -2.12
C SER A 94 0.33 -13.36 -1.74
N ASN A 95 -0.52 -13.10 -2.73
CA ASN A 95 -1.79 -12.41 -2.53
C ASN A 95 -2.93 -13.42 -2.41
N ARG A 96 -3.76 -13.24 -1.39
CA ARG A 96 -4.97 -14.01 -1.16
C ARG A 96 -6.23 -13.13 -1.10
N LEU A 97 -6.08 -11.83 -1.39
CA LEU A 97 -7.19 -10.87 -1.41
C LEU A 97 -7.98 -11.00 -2.71
N PRO A 98 -9.28 -11.43 -2.66
CA PRO A 98 -10.10 -11.62 -3.88
C PRO A 98 -10.38 -10.32 -4.66
N GLY A 99 -10.14 -9.16 -4.05
CA GLY A 99 -10.32 -7.86 -4.69
C GLY A 99 -9.22 -7.47 -5.68
N HIS A 100 -8.07 -8.17 -5.67
CA HIS A 100 -7.04 -8.00 -6.68
C HIS A 100 -7.39 -8.81 -7.93
N VAL A 101 -7.85 -8.12 -8.95
CA VAL A 101 -8.39 -8.75 -10.17
C VAL A 101 -7.69 -8.22 -11.42
N LEU A 102 -7.67 -9.05 -12.44
CA LEU A 102 -7.28 -8.66 -13.79
C LEU A 102 -8.30 -7.68 -14.39
N PRO A 103 -7.97 -6.99 -15.49
CA PRO A 103 -8.91 -6.06 -16.15
C PRO A 103 -10.25 -6.67 -16.56
N ASP A 104 -10.30 -7.98 -16.78
CA ASP A 104 -11.51 -8.74 -17.11
C ASP A 104 -12.31 -9.23 -15.89
N GLY A 105 -11.83 -8.93 -14.66
CA GLY A 105 -12.48 -9.25 -13.40
C GLY A 105 -12.12 -10.62 -12.81
N ARG A 106 -11.26 -11.43 -13.47
CA ARG A 106 -10.75 -12.67 -12.90
C ARG A 106 -9.70 -12.37 -11.82
N ALA A 107 -9.61 -13.24 -10.81
CA ALA A 107 -8.57 -13.12 -9.79
C ALA A 107 -7.18 -13.28 -10.40
N ILE A 108 -6.17 -12.62 -9.81
CA ILE A 108 -4.78 -12.79 -10.24
C ILE A 108 -4.28 -14.21 -9.93
N PRO A 109 -3.30 -14.71 -10.72
CA PRO A 109 -2.73 -16.04 -10.48
C PRO A 109 -2.24 -16.24 -9.05
N GLY A 110 -2.63 -17.34 -8.43
CA GLY A 110 -2.22 -17.70 -7.07
C GLY A 110 -3.17 -17.25 -5.94
N THR A 111 -4.14 -16.36 -6.20
CA THR A 111 -5.08 -15.88 -5.15
C THR A 111 -5.80 -17.05 -4.44
N PHE A 112 -6.19 -18.06 -5.18
CA PHE A 112 -6.87 -19.25 -4.65
C PHE A 112 -6.00 -20.51 -4.71
N ALA A 113 -4.66 -20.33 -4.68
CA ALA A 113 -3.74 -21.47 -4.71
C ALA A 113 -4.07 -22.49 -3.62
N LYS A 114 -4.02 -23.77 -4.00
CA LYS A 114 -4.32 -24.89 -3.12
C LYS A 114 -3.17 -25.12 -2.12
N ARG A 115 -3.50 -25.88 -1.09
CA ARG A 115 -2.59 -26.15 0.01
C ARG A 115 -1.29 -26.85 -0.42
N ASP A 116 -1.37 -27.79 -1.35
CA ASP A 116 -0.23 -28.54 -1.87
C ASP A 116 0.80 -27.63 -2.58
N GLU A 117 0.33 -26.70 -3.38
CA GLU A 117 1.18 -25.68 -4.02
C GLU A 117 1.86 -24.78 -2.96
N LEU A 118 1.06 -24.25 -2.02
CA LEU A 118 1.60 -23.40 -0.94
C LEU A 118 2.61 -24.15 -0.05
N GLU A 119 2.35 -25.42 0.27
CA GLU A 119 3.29 -26.25 1.06
C GLU A 119 4.59 -26.54 0.33
N ALA A 120 4.53 -26.80 -0.98
CA ALA A 120 5.73 -27.02 -1.78
C ALA A 120 6.60 -25.75 -1.83
N ILE A 121 5.97 -24.59 -2.08
CA ILE A 121 6.66 -23.30 -2.07
C ILE A 121 7.25 -23.01 -0.69
N SER A 122 6.47 -23.17 0.37
CA SER A 122 6.92 -22.88 1.74
C SER A 122 8.14 -23.72 2.15
N LYS A 123 8.20 -24.98 1.76
CA LYS A 123 9.36 -25.85 2.01
C LYS A 123 10.64 -25.31 1.34
N GLU A 124 10.53 -24.85 0.09
CA GLU A 124 11.65 -24.22 -0.61
C GLU A 124 12.07 -22.89 0.01
N VAL A 125 11.10 -22.09 0.47
CA VAL A 125 11.38 -20.83 1.19
C VAL A 125 12.18 -21.11 2.46
N GLY A 126 11.72 -22.05 3.30
CA GLY A 126 12.42 -22.42 4.52
C GLY A 126 13.80 -23.03 4.28
N ALA A 127 13.94 -23.92 3.29
CA ALA A 127 15.20 -24.54 2.92
C ALA A 127 16.27 -23.51 2.47
N ASN A 128 15.86 -22.33 2.01
CA ASN A 128 16.75 -21.27 1.56
C ASN A 128 16.79 -20.05 2.52
N ASN A 129 16.30 -20.20 3.76
CA ASN A 129 16.26 -19.16 4.80
C ASN A 129 15.51 -17.88 4.38
N GLY A 130 14.48 -18.01 3.55
CA GLY A 130 13.60 -16.92 3.15
C GLY A 130 12.46 -16.71 4.15
N LEU A 131 11.72 -15.61 3.99
CA LEU A 131 10.49 -15.36 4.71
C LEU A 131 9.25 -15.54 3.80
N LEU A 132 8.10 -15.79 4.42
CA LEU A 132 6.80 -15.89 3.75
C LEU A 132 6.00 -14.61 3.99
N GLN A 133 5.60 -13.91 2.94
CA GLN A 133 4.77 -12.72 3.04
C GLN A 133 3.39 -12.96 2.41
N TYR A 134 2.33 -12.45 3.06
CA TYR A 134 0.96 -12.63 2.59
C TYR A 134 0.12 -11.36 2.69
N VAL A 135 -0.69 -11.12 1.65
CA VAL A 135 -1.88 -10.27 1.73
C VAL A 135 -3.08 -11.17 1.90
N LEU A 136 -3.88 -10.97 2.95
CA LEU A 136 -4.92 -11.89 3.38
C LEU A 136 -6.28 -11.61 2.73
N ASN A 137 -7.15 -12.61 2.72
CA ASN A 137 -8.58 -12.41 2.57
C ASN A 137 -9.19 -11.95 3.92
N TYR A 138 -9.37 -10.66 4.07
CA TYR A 138 -9.85 -10.08 5.35
C TYR A 138 -11.31 -10.46 5.69
N SER A 139 -12.06 -11.07 4.76
CA SER A 139 -13.39 -11.60 5.05
C SER A 139 -13.34 -12.94 5.81
N GLU A 140 -12.18 -13.61 5.80
CA GLU A 140 -11.96 -14.93 6.40
C GLU A 140 -10.72 -14.95 7.30
N LEU A 141 -10.54 -13.88 8.09
CA LEU A 141 -9.31 -13.59 8.80
C LEU A 141 -8.76 -14.74 9.63
N ASP A 142 -9.61 -15.42 10.41
CA ASP A 142 -9.20 -16.52 11.31
C ASP A 142 -8.62 -17.71 10.52
N SER A 143 -9.28 -18.10 9.43
CA SER A 143 -8.80 -19.19 8.58
C SER A 143 -7.53 -18.82 7.81
N GLU A 144 -7.42 -17.58 7.37
CA GLU A 144 -6.24 -17.07 6.67
C GLU A 144 -5.02 -16.98 7.59
N VAL A 145 -5.16 -16.43 8.80
CA VAL A 145 -4.05 -16.38 9.78
C VAL A 145 -3.62 -17.80 10.18
N SER A 146 -4.57 -18.72 10.36
CA SER A 146 -4.25 -20.12 10.61
C SER A 146 -3.49 -20.76 9.44
N LEU A 147 -3.93 -20.53 8.20
CA LEU A 147 -3.27 -21.06 7.00
C LEU A 147 -1.81 -20.58 6.89
N ILE A 148 -1.58 -19.27 6.96
CA ILE A 148 -0.21 -18.73 6.84
C ILE A 148 0.67 -19.14 8.00
N GLY A 149 0.11 -19.27 9.20
CA GLY A 149 0.82 -19.78 10.37
C GLY A 149 1.29 -21.22 10.19
N GLU A 150 0.41 -22.11 9.69
CA GLU A 150 0.80 -23.50 9.38
C GLU A 150 1.87 -23.57 8.28
N GLN A 151 1.83 -22.69 7.27
CA GLN A 151 2.89 -22.61 6.26
C GLN A 151 4.23 -22.21 6.88
N GLY A 152 4.25 -21.21 7.76
CA GLY A 152 5.47 -20.78 8.45
C GLY A 152 6.06 -21.87 9.34
N LEU A 153 5.22 -22.58 10.10
CA LEU A 153 5.64 -23.71 10.93
C LEU A 153 6.18 -24.88 10.08
N LEU A 154 5.52 -25.22 8.98
CA LEU A 154 5.97 -26.25 8.04
C LEU A 154 7.34 -25.92 7.43
N ALA A 155 7.53 -24.66 7.07
CA ALA A 155 8.76 -24.16 6.47
C ALA A 155 9.88 -23.90 7.49
N ASN A 156 9.56 -23.79 8.78
CA ASN A 156 10.43 -23.21 9.80
C ASN A 156 10.96 -21.84 9.36
N ALA A 157 10.08 -21.01 8.82
CA ALA A 157 10.40 -19.71 8.23
C ALA A 157 9.56 -18.59 8.87
N PRO A 158 10.09 -17.37 9.00
CA PRO A 158 9.31 -16.21 9.44
C PRO A 158 8.13 -15.94 8.53
N VAL A 159 7.02 -15.46 9.12
CA VAL A 159 5.83 -15.03 8.39
C VAL A 159 5.62 -13.54 8.59
N LEU A 160 5.47 -12.82 7.50
CA LEU A 160 5.07 -11.42 7.44
C LEU A 160 3.71 -11.34 6.75
N PHE A 161 2.77 -10.55 7.27
CA PHE A 161 1.49 -10.40 6.60
C PHE A 161 0.94 -8.97 6.74
N SER A 162 0.12 -8.55 5.78
CA SER A 162 -0.53 -7.24 5.83
C SER A 162 -1.64 -7.26 6.88
N ALA A 163 -1.39 -6.62 8.02
CA ALA A 163 -2.31 -6.53 9.15
C ALA A 163 -3.09 -5.22 9.11
N VAL A 164 -4.15 -5.18 8.29
CA VAL A 164 -4.98 -4.00 8.07
C VAL A 164 -6.44 -4.23 8.47
N PHE A 165 -7.18 -3.15 8.72
CA PHE A 165 -8.57 -3.18 9.16
C PHE A 165 -9.46 -2.46 8.16
N VAL A 166 -10.18 -3.23 7.37
CA VAL A 166 -11.07 -2.72 6.30
C VAL A 166 -12.50 -2.47 6.77
N SER A 167 -12.89 -3.00 7.95
CA SER A 167 -14.17 -2.67 8.59
C SER A 167 -13.99 -1.57 9.63
N GLY A 168 -14.85 -0.56 9.61
CA GLY A 168 -14.75 0.60 10.52
C GLY A 168 -15.28 0.36 11.94
N GLU A 169 -15.45 -0.89 12.39
CA GLU A 169 -16.02 -1.23 13.69
C GLU A 169 -14.95 -1.39 14.78
N ALA A 170 -15.28 -0.96 15.99
CA ALA A 170 -14.41 -1.14 17.15
C ALA A 170 -14.25 -2.64 17.47
N GLY A 171 -13.03 -3.06 17.83
CA GLY A 171 -12.76 -4.42 18.28
C GLY A 171 -12.05 -5.33 17.26
N HIS A 172 -11.88 -4.91 16.02
CA HIS A 172 -11.20 -5.73 15.01
C HIS A 172 -9.69 -5.91 15.25
N TYR A 173 -9.06 -5.03 16.03
CA TYR A 173 -7.63 -5.19 16.37
C TYR A 173 -7.37 -6.43 17.22
N SER A 174 -8.31 -6.79 18.10
CA SER A 174 -8.22 -8.02 18.91
C SER A 174 -8.49 -9.30 18.10
N ALA A 175 -9.03 -9.20 16.89
CA ALA A 175 -9.32 -10.37 16.06
C ALA A 175 -8.05 -11.13 15.64
N TYR A 176 -6.90 -10.46 15.62
CA TYR A 176 -5.61 -11.12 15.37
C TYR A 176 -5.03 -11.81 16.60
N ASP A 177 -5.30 -11.29 17.81
CA ASP A 177 -4.51 -11.60 19.03
C ASP A 177 -4.50 -13.08 19.38
N ALA A 178 -5.65 -13.75 19.37
CA ALA A 178 -5.74 -15.16 19.77
C ALA A 178 -4.99 -16.08 18.80
N ASN A 179 -5.17 -15.87 17.50
CA ASN A 179 -4.52 -16.68 16.46
C ASN A 179 -3.01 -16.43 16.41
N ILE A 180 -2.58 -15.18 16.50
CA ILE A 180 -1.15 -14.82 16.51
C ILE A 180 -0.47 -15.37 17.76
N SER A 181 -1.09 -15.22 18.96
CA SER A 181 -0.55 -15.78 20.20
C SER A 181 -0.38 -17.30 20.11
N ALA A 182 -1.39 -18.01 19.61
CA ALA A 182 -1.32 -19.46 19.44
C ALA A 182 -0.19 -19.91 18.48
N MET A 183 0.07 -19.17 17.42
CA MET A 183 1.16 -19.46 16.48
C MET A 183 2.54 -19.15 17.11
N ARG A 184 2.66 -18.06 17.85
CA ARG A 184 3.89 -17.67 18.57
C ARG A 184 4.21 -18.65 19.70
N ASP A 185 3.22 -19.15 20.44
CA ASP A 185 3.39 -20.18 21.46
C ASP A 185 3.94 -21.50 20.88
N ARG A 186 3.68 -21.76 19.60
CA ARG A 186 4.25 -22.88 18.85
C ARG A 186 5.65 -22.58 18.29
N GLY A 187 6.21 -21.40 18.56
CA GLY A 187 7.55 -20.98 18.18
C GLY A 187 7.64 -20.30 16.81
N LEU A 188 6.52 -19.92 16.19
CA LEU A 188 6.52 -19.20 14.91
C LEU A 188 6.91 -17.73 15.11
N ASP A 189 7.89 -17.26 14.33
CA ASP A 189 8.14 -15.83 14.15
C ASP A 189 7.13 -15.29 13.13
N ILE A 190 6.07 -14.63 13.63
CA ILE A 190 5.00 -14.06 12.81
C ILE A 190 4.85 -12.58 13.13
N THR A 191 4.90 -11.76 12.08
CA THR A 191 4.86 -10.28 12.17
C THR A 191 3.74 -9.72 11.29
N GLY A 192 2.92 -8.86 11.86
CA GLY A 192 1.93 -8.07 11.14
C GLY A 192 2.52 -6.74 10.68
N LEU A 193 2.39 -6.43 9.40
CA LEU A 193 2.77 -5.15 8.82
C LEU A 193 1.55 -4.27 8.68
N THR A 194 1.56 -3.05 9.26
CA THR A 194 0.42 -2.14 9.19
C THR A 194 0.83 -0.72 8.83
N LEU A 195 -0.03 -0.02 8.10
CA LEU A 195 0.16 1.41 7.90
C LEU A 195 -0.18 2.15 9.20
N PRO A 196 0.70 3.01 9.73
CA PRO A 196 0.48 3.68 11.02
C PRO A 196 -0.48 4.88 10.95
N ARG A 197 -1.30 4.97 9.94
CA ARG A 197 -2.43 5.89 9.77
C ARG A 197 -3.55 5.23 8.98
N SER A 198 -4.68 5.92 8.82
CA SER A 198 -5.69 5.47 7.86
C SER A 198 -5.12 5.47 6.45
N PHE A 199 -5.49 4.50 5.65
CA PHE A 199 -5.11 4.39 4.24
C PHE A 199 -6.32 4.52 3.31
N GLY A 200 -6.08 5.00 2.10
CA GLY A 200 -7.15 5.28 1.16
C GLY A 200 -6.67 6.02 -0.08
N SER A 201 -7.60 6.25 -1.01
CA SER A 201 -7.32 6.99 -2.22
C SER A 201 -7.50 8.50 -2.02
N LEU A 202 -6.68 9.28 -2.70
CA LEU A 202 -6.90 10.73 -2.83
C LEU A 202 -7.94 11.00 -3.91
N SER A 203 -8.94 11.81 -3.58
CA SER A 203 -9.93 12.31 -4.53
C SER A 203 -9.73 13.81 -4.71
N CYS A 204 -9.51 14.23 -5.93
CA CYS A 204 -9.37 15.62 -6.32
C CYS A 204 -9.80 15.82 -7.78
N LEU A 205 -9.75 17.06 -8.24
CA LEU A 205 -10.10 17.36 -9.64
C LEU A 205 -8.97 17.03 -10.63
N GLU A 206 -7.75 16.79 -10.12
CA GLU A 206 -6.56 16.48 -10.92
C GLU A 206 -6.45 15.01 -11.32
N ASN A 207 -7.11 14.09 -10.58
CA ASN A 207 -7.07 12.65 -10.83
C ASN A 207 -8.46 12.06 -11.18
N ASP A 208 -8.53 10.74 -11.35
CA ASP A 208 -9.75 10.04 -11.75
C ASP A 208 -10.54 9.44 -10.58
N VAL A 209 -10.13 9.71 -9.34
CA VAL A 209 -10.87 9.28 -8.14
C VAL A 209 -11.97 10.30 -7.84
N LEU A 210 -13.01 10.27 -8.65
CA LEU A 210 -14.19 11.14 -8.51
C LEU A 210 -15.28 10.45 -7.68
N PRO A 211 -16.22 11.24 -7.08
CA PRO A 211 -17.32 10.72 -6.28
C PRO A 211 -18.20 9.68 -6.97
N ASP A 212 -18.38 9.81 -8.26
CA ASP A 212 -19.14 8.85 -9.08
C ASP A 212 -18.40 8.55 -10.39
N ARG A 213 -18.11 7.25 -10.61
CA ARG A 213 -17.44 6.79 -11.84
C ARG A 213 -18.41 6.03 -12.77
N LYS A 214 -19.68 5.86 -12.36
CA LYS A 214 -20.67 5.04 -13.08
C LYS A 214 -21.65 5.87 -13.91
N SER A 215 -22.05 7.05 -13.41
CA SER A 215 -23.06 7.89 -14.04
C SER A 215 -22.53 8.65 -15.26
N PRO A 216 -23.37 8.93 -16.26
CA PRO A 216 -22.91 9.47 -17.55
C PRO A 216 -22.19 10.81 -17.48
N ALA A 217 -22.71 11.79 -16.69
CA ALA A 217 -22.07 13.11 -16.57
C ALA A 217 -20.73 13.02 -15.85
N TRP A 218 -20.63 12.21 -14.79
CA TRP A 218 -19.38 11.97 -14.08
C TRP A 218 -18.34 11.27 -14.93
N ARG A 219 -18.73 10.28 -15.76
CA ARG A 219 -17.82 9.66 -16.75
C ARG A 219 -17.35 10.63 -17.81
N LYS A 220 -18.22 11.59 -18.21
CA LYS A 220 -17.84 12.64 -19.12
C LYS A 220 -16.85 13.60 -18.46
N LEU A 221 -17.09 14.01 -17.21
CA LEU A 221 -16.18 14.82 -16.41
C LEU A 221 -14.79 14.17 -16.28
N ALA A 222 -14.75 12.87 -15.95
CA ALA A 222 -13.50 12.11 -15.79
C ALA A 222 -12.58 12.11 -17.03
N LYS A 223 -13.17 12.23 -18.22
CA LYS A 223 -12.41 12.25 -19.50
C LYS A 223 -11.91 13.64 -19.91
N MET A 224 -12.26 14.69 -19.17
CA MET A 224 -11.87 16.07 -19.45
C MET A 224 -10.47 16.37 -18.89
N SER A 225 -9.81 17.35 -19.48
CA SER A 225 -8.60 17.95 -18.89
C SER A 225 -8.95 18.66 -17.57
N PHE A 226 -7.97 18.89 -16.70
CA PHE A 226 -8.17 19.61 -15.44
C PHE A 226 -8.91 20.96 -15.63
N ASN A 227 -8.49 21.76 -16.60
CA ASN A 227 -9.12 23.05 -16.86
C ASN A 227 -10.57 22.89 -17.36
N ASP A 228 -10.83 21.89 -18.20
CA ASP A 228 -12.18 21.63 -18.71
C ASP A 228 -13.08 21.09 -17.59
N ARG A 229 -12.54 20.26 -16.66
CA ARG A 229 -13.28 19.81 -15.46
C ARG A 229 -13.72 21.01 -14.61
N LEU A 230 -12.80 21.95 -14.37
CA LEU A 230 -13.10 23.16 -13.58
C LEU A 230 -14.19 24.01 -14.26
N ASN A 231 -14.05 24.28 -15.55
CA ASN A 231 -15.05 25.02 -16.33
C ASN A 231 -16.41 24.30 -16.33
N ALA A 232 -16.41 22.96 -16.42
CA ALA A 232 -17.62 22.16 -16.39
C ALA A 232 -18.33 22.22 -15.02
N LEU A 233 -17.60 22.30 -13.91
CA LEU A 233 -18.20 22.53 -12.59
C LEU A 233 -18.77 23.93 -12.42
N GLU A 234 -18.22 24.94 -13.09
CA GLU A 234 -18.73 26.31 -13.11
C GLU A 234 -19.98 26.47 -14.00
N ASP A 235 -20.14 25.63 -15.04
CA ASP A 235 -21.35 25.58 -15.86
C ASP A 235 -22.55 25.06 -15.07
N SER A 236 -23.56 25.90 -14.88
CA SER A 236 -24.69 25.59 -14.02
C SER A 236 -25.52 24.40 -14.51
N ALA A 237 -25.71 24.24 -15.82
CA ALA A 237 -26.52 23.16 -16.37
C ALA A 237 -25.82 21.81 -16.24
N PHE A 238 -24.51 21.75 -16.48
CA PHE A 238 -23.72 20.51 -16.31
C PHE A 238 -23.55 20.17 -14.82
N ARG A 239 -23.34 21.17 -13.96
CA ARG A 239 -23.28 20.98 -12.50
C ARG A 239 -24.61 20.44 -11.95
N ASP A 240 -25.74 20.93 -12.34
CA ASP A 240 -27.05 20.43 -11.91
C ASP A 240 -27.28 18.99 -12.34
N GLN A 241 -26.75 18.57 -13.50
CA GLN A 241 -26.77 17.20 -13.94
C GLN A 241 -25.86 16.32 -13.04
N LEU A 242 -24.63 16.76 -12.73
CA LEU A 242 -23.73 16.06 -11.81
C LEU A 242 -24.37 15.87 -10.42
N ILE A 243 -25.01 16.91 -9.89
CA ILE A 243 -25.71 16.89 -8.60
C ILE A 243 -26.90 15.91 -8.64
N THR A 244 -27.67 15.92 -9.70
CA THR A 244 -28.80 15.00 -9.86
C THR A 244 -28.33 13.54 -9.87
N GLU A 245 -27.28 13.24 -10.61
CA GLU A 245 -26.71 11.89 -10.70
C GLU A 245 -26.11 11.44 -9.38
N ILE A 246 -25.32 12.29 -8.70
CA ILE A 246 -24.65 11.90 -7.44
C ILE A 246 -25.67 11.70 -6.29
N LYS A 247 -26.77 12.46 -6.25
CA LYS A 247 -27.85 12.25 -5.28
C LYS A 247 -28.55 10.90 -5.44
N ALA A 248 -28.56 10.34 -6.66
CA ALA A 248 -29.06 9.01 -6.93
C ALA A 248 -28.06 7.89 -6.57
N ASN A 249 -26.78 8.21 -6.40
CA ASN A 249 -25.73 7.26 -6.06
C ASN A 249 -25.70 6.99 -4.54
N LYS A 250 -26.45 5.96 -4.13
CA LYS A 250 -26.51 5.54 -2.72
C LYS A 250 -25.16 5.01 -2.19
N ASP A 251 -24.36 4.41 -3.04
CA ASP A 251 -23.04 3.88 -2.64
C ASP A 251 -22.13 5.01 -2.19
N PHE A 252 -22.05 6.10 -2.98
CA PHE A 252 -21.28 7.28 -2.58
C PHE A 252 -21.85 7.92 -1.31
N THR A 253 -23.18 8.15 -1.27
CA THR A 253 -23.84 8.76 -0.11
C THR A 253 -23.51 7.99 1.18
N ASN A 254 -23.60 6.67 1.16
CA ASN A 254 -23.28 5.81 2.31
C ASN A 254 -21.79 5.81 2.67
N ASN A 255 -20.91 6.04 1.71
CA ASN A 255 -19.47 6.06 1.92
C ASN A 255 -18.88 7.45 2.18
N ALA A 256 -19.64 8.54 2.03
CA ALA A 256 -19.18 9.91 2.28
C ALA A 256 -18.67 10.13 3.72
N ARG A 257 -19.10 9.32 4.67
CA ARG A 257 -18.60 9.24 6.05
C ARG A 257 -17.13 8.79 6.15
N ARG A 258 -16.54 8.26 5.05
CA ARG A 258 -15.15 7.80 4.95
C ARG A 258 -14.27 8.77 4.15
N TRP A 259 -14.82 9.89 3.67
CA TRP A 259 -14.10 10.90 2.91
C TRP A 259 -13.76 12.07 3.82
N PHE A 260 -12.48 12.44 3.85
CA PHE A 260 -11.95 13.46 4.75
C PHE A 260 -11.15 14.49 3.97
N TRP A 261 -11.50 15.75 4.13
CA TRP A 261 -10.79 16.84 3.52
C TRP A 261 -9.39 17.00 4.13
N LEU A 262 -8.36 17.06 3.31
CA LEU A 262 -6.98 17.18 3.80
C LEU A 262 -6.60 18.58 4.30
N GLY A 263 -7.51 19.56 4.23
CA GLY A 263 -7.25 20.95 4.63
C GLY A 263 -6.56 21.75 3.52
N ASP A 264 -6.45 23.08 3.75
CA ASP A 264 -5.80 24.01 2.83
C ASP A 264 -4.41 24.44 3.30
N GLU A 265 -4.01 24.06 4.52
CA GLU A 265 -2.72 24.40 5.07
C GLU A 265 -1.60 23.53 4.47
N GLU A 266 -0.34 23.93 4.68
CA GLU A 266 0.82 23.19 4.19
C GLU A 266 0.86 21.74 4.71
N LYS A 267 0.43 21.51 5.96
CA LYS A 267 0.34 20.18 6.59
C LYS A 267 -1.02 19.56 6.28
N PRO A 268 -1.07 18.37 5.67
CA PRO A 268 -2.33 17.65 5.45
C PRO A 268 -2.90 17.09 6.76
N LEU A 269 -4.23 17.02 6.82
CA LEU A 269 -4.97 16.49 7.95
C LEU A 269 -5.24 14.99 7.75
N TYR A 270 -4.50 14.11 8.43
CA TYR A 270 -4.69 12.65 8.37
C TYR A 270 -5.36 12.05 9.61
N THR A 271 -5.61 12.87 10.65
CA THR A 271 -6.07 12.41 11.96
C THR A 271 -7.52 12.72 12.25
N GLN A 272 -8.27 13.20 11.25
CA GLN A 272 -9.67 13.55 11.44
C GLN A 272 -10.50 12.33 11.86
N GLU A 273 -11.44 12.58 12.76
CA GLU A 273 -12.44 11.63 13.20
C GLU A 273 -13.74 11.73 12.37
N ARG A 274 -14.67 10.80 12.58
CA ARG A 274 -15.91 10.68 11.81
C ARG A 274 -16.75 11.96 11.76
N ASN A 275 -16.74 12.76 12.83
CA ASN A 275 -17.41 14.06 12.89
C ASN A 275 -16.75 15.17 12.06
N GLN A 276 -15.71 14.85 11.29
CA GLN A 276 -15.01 15.75 10.37
C GLN A 276 -15.06 15.21 8.92
N SER A 277 -15.90 14.19 8.67
CA SER A 277 -16.07 13.60 7.35
C SER A 277 -16.86 14.49 6.41
N LEU A 278 -16.78 14.22 5.10
CA LEU A 278 -17.56 14.89 4.08
C LEU A 278 -19.08 14.78 4.35
N GLU A 279 -19.56 13.64 4.88
CA GLU A 279 -20.95 13.49 5.31
C GLU A 279 -21.31 14.49 6.42
N HIS A 280 -20.42 14.72 7.37
CA HIS A 280 -20.63 15.67 8.47
C HIS A 280 -20.61 17.11 7.96
N MET A 281 -19.62 17.48 7.15
CA MET A 281 -19.52 18.80 6.52
C MET A 281 -20.79 19.14 5.71
N ALA A 282 -21.31 18.18 4.97
CA ALA A 282 -22.53 18.35 4.19
C ALA A 282 -23.77 18.60 5.06
N ARG A 283 -23.88 17.94 6.22
CA ARG A 283 -24.95 18.17 7.17
C ARG A 283 -24.89 19.57 7.79
N GLU A 284 -23.71 20.11 8.06
CA GLU A 284 -23.55 21.46 8.62
C GLU A 284 -24.01 22.55 7.66
N THR A 285 -23.98 22.29 6.35
CA THR A 285 -24.40 23.22 5.30
C THR A 285 -25.76 22.89 4.68
N ASP A 286 -26.46 21.86 5.19
CA ASP A 286 -27.71 21.32 4.64
C ASP A 286 -27.60 20.93 3.16
N GLU A 287 -26.43 20.37 2.78
CA GLU A 287 -26.11 19.93 1.43
C GLU A 287 -26.06 18.38 1.35
N HIS A 288 -26.16 17.84 0.13
CA HIS A 288 -25.74 16.46 -0.13
C HIS A 288 -24.20 16.38 -0.19
N PRO A 289 -23.54 15.29 0.27
CA PRO A 289 -22.08 15.19 0.25
C PRO A 289 -21.44 15.46 -1.13
N GLY A 290 -22.10 15.09 -2.22
CA GLY A 290 -21.64 15.39 -3.57
C GLY A 290 -21.73 16.87 -3.94
N GLU A 291 -22.71 17.59 -3.42
CA GLU A 291 -22.82 19.05 -3.59
C GLU A 291 -21.68 19.75 -2.84
N THR A 292 -21.43 19.35 -1.60
CA THR A 292 -20.31 19.86 -0.80
C THR A 292 -18.97 19.61 -1.49
N TRP A 293 -18.76 18.42 -2.06
CA TRP A 293 -17.53 18.10 -2.82
C TRP A 293 -17.40 19.05 -4.02
N ILE A 294 -18.44 19.20 -4.84
CA ILE A 294 -18.44 20.07 -6.02
C ILE A 294 -18.15 21.53 -5.61
N ARG A 295 -18.84 22.03 -4.58
CA ARG A 295 -18.64 23.40 -4.06
C ARG A 295 -17.19 23.64 -3.66
N LEU A 296 -16.60 22.75 -2.87
CA LEU A 296 -15.22 22.88 -2.43
C LEU A 296 -14.23 22.81 -3.58
N MET A 297 -14.48 22.00 -4.61
CA MET A 297 -13.66 22.00 -5.84
C MET A 297 -13.73 23.33 -6.57
N ILE A 298 -14.92 23.96 -6.66
CA ILE A 298 -15.07 25.27 -7.29
C ILE A 298 -14.36 26.36 -6.45
N GLU A 299 -14.62 26.41 -5.15
CA GLU A 299 -14.06 27.42 -4.23
C GLU A 299 -12.53 27.39 -4.18
N SER A 300 -11.96 26.19 -4.18
CA SER A 300 -10.50 26.00 -4.19
C SER A 300 -9.86 26.07 -5.58
N ARG A 301 -10.66 26.25 -6.65
CA ARG A 301 -10.23 26.13 -8.05
C ARG A 301 -9.55 24.80 -8.34
N GLY A 302 -10.14 23.70 -7.83
CA GLY A 302 -9.71 22.32 -8.04
C GLY A 302 -8.56 21.87 -7.13
N LYS A 303 -8.09 22.67 -6.19
CA LYS A 303 -6.95 22.34 -5.31
C LYS A 303 -7.32 21.45 -4.13
N THR A 304 -8.60 21.44 -3.73
CA THR A 304 -9.07 20.59 -2.63
C THR A 304 -8.79 19.13 -2.88
N LYS A 305 -8.30 18.44 -1.85
CA LYS A 305 -8.08 17.00 -1.86
C LYS A 305 -8.83 16.35 -0.70
N PHE A 306 -9.49 15.25 -1.01
CA PHE A 306 -10.11 14.39 -0.02
C PHE A 306 -9.37 13.07 0.07
N HIS A 307 -9.20 12.57 1.28
CA HIS A 307 -8.73 11.23 1.56
C HIS A 307 -9.95 10.30 1.73
N ALA A 308 -10.25 9.51 0.71
CA ALA A 308 -11.30 8.50 0.72
C ALA A 308 -10.75 7.23 1.39
N ARG A 309 -10.96 7.11 2.69
CA ARG A 309 -10.39 6.04 3.53
C ARG A 309 -11.11 4.73 3.31
N PHE A 310 -10.36 3.63 3.21
CA PHE A 310 -10.89 2.27 3.15
C PHE A 310 -10.31 1.33 4.21
N GLY A 311 -9.38 1.81 5.04
CA GLY A 311 -8.90 1.02 6.18
C GLY A 311 -8.24 1.84 7.29
N ASN A 312 -7.94 1.19 8.41
CA ASN A 312 -7.35 1.76 9.60
C ASN A 312 -8.11 3.02 10.11
N PHE A 313 -9.44 2.92 10.18
CA PHE A 313 -10.31 4.08 10.43
C PHE A 313 -10.18 4.68 11.84
N ASN A 314 -9.84 3.86 12.85
CA ASN A 314 -9.77 4.28 14.23
C ASN A 314 -8.31 4.53 14.64
N ILE A 315 -7.91 5.79 14.62
CA ILE A 315 -6.54 6.20 14.93
C ILE A 315 -6.12 5.84 16.36
N SER A 316 -7.00 6.01 17.34
CA SER A 316 -6.66 5.70 18.74
C SER A 316 -6.39 4.21 18.96
N GLN A 317 -7.22 3.33 18.38
CA GLN A 317 -7.00 1.88 18.44
C GLN A 317 -5.77 1.46 17.64
N LEU A 318 -5.46 2.14 16.57
CA LEU A 318 -4.27 1.86 15.76
C LEU A 318 -2.97 2.05 16.56
N ALA A 319 -2.89 3.07 17.44
CA ALA A 319 -1.75 3.23 18.31
C ALA A 319 -1.57 2.04 19.28
N GLU A 320 -2.68 1.56 19.87
CA GLU A 320 -2.67 0.37 20.73
C GLU A 320 -2.20 -0.87 19.95
N PHE A 321 -2.71 -1.06 18.74
CA PHE A 321 -2.31 -2.16 17.87
C PHE A 321 -0.81 -2.14 17.54
N ILE A 322 -0.27 -0.99 17.16
CA ILE A 322 1.16 -0.84 16.82
C ILE A 322 2.08 -1.09 18.03
N ARG A 323 1.59 -0.95 19.28
CA ARG A 323 2.38 -1.27 20.48
C ARG A 323 2.70 -2.75 20.62
N ASN A 324 1.92 -3.63 20.00
CA ASN A 324 2.24 -5.05 20.01
C ASN A 324 3.64 -5.31 19.45
N ASP A 325 4.38 -6.21 20.06
CA ASP A 325 5.75 -6.56 19.68
C ASP A 325 5.84 -7.30 18.34
N TRP A 326 4.73 -7.91 17.91
CA TRP A 326 4.58 -8.57 16.61
C TRP A 326 4.07 -7.65 15.50
N VAL A 327 3.85 -6.37 15.77
CA VAL A 327 3.39 -5.39 14.77
C VAL A 327 4.52 -4.44 14.39
N VAL A 328 4.76 -4.29 13.10
CA VAL A 328 5.73 -3.36 12.51
C VAL A 328 5.01 -2.39 11.59
N PRO A 329 5.27 -1.08 11.66
CA PRO A 329 4.72 -0.12 10.71
C PRO A 329 5.34 -0.27 9.32
N GLY A 330 4.51 -0.14 8.29
CA GLY A 330 4.89 -0.26 6.89
C GLY A 330 3.70 -0.05 5.96
N LEU A 331 3.62 -0.74 4.83
CA LEU A 331 2.54 -0.68 3.85
C LEU A 331 2.31 0.73 3.27
N GLY A 332 3.40 1.42 2.92
CA GLY A 332 3.31 2.76 2.35
C GLY A 332 3.05 2.78 0.85
N ASP A 333 2.99 1.64 0.18
CA ASP A 333 2.74 1.43 -1.25
C ASP A 333 3.53 2.41 -2.15
N ALA A 334 4.78 2.71 -1.76
CA ALA A 334 5.63 3.61 -2.53
C ALA A 334 5.96 3.00 -3.90
N GLY A 335 5.56 3.69 -4.96
CA GLY A 335 5.75 3.22 -6.33
C GLY A 335 4.61 2.36 -6.88
N ALA A 336 3.55 2.14 -6.11
CA ALA A 336 2.30 1.53 -6.53
C ALA A 336 1.14 2.51 -6.31
N HIS A 337 -0.02 2.27 -6.96
CA HIS A 337 -1.24 3.10 -6.88
C HIS A 337 -0.94 4.59 -7.10
N VAL A 338 -0.04 4.86 -8.02
CA VAL A 338 0.71 6.12 -8.12
C VAL A 338 -0.14 7.36 -8.38
N SER A 339 -1.30 7.22 -9.03
CA SER A 339 -2.23 8.33 -9.28
C SER A 339 -3.31 8.49 -8.21
N GLN A 340 -3.36 7.60 -7.21
CA GLN A 340 -4.45 7.52 -6.24
C GLN A 340 -4.00 7.51 -4.78
N ILE A 341 -2.87 6.88 -4.44
CA ILE A 341 -2.42 6.67 -3.04
C ILE A 341 -1.11 7.42 -2.80
N ILE A 342 -0.95 7.96 -1.59
CA ILE A 342 0.27 8.65 -1.14
C ILE A 342 0.62 8.29 0.31
N ASP A 343 0.62 7.02 0.61
CA ASP A 343 0.86 6.54 1.97
C ASP A 343 2.34 6.36 2.32
N SER A 344 3.25 6.50 1.35
CA SER A 344 4.71 6.42 1.51
C SER A 344 5.30 7.44 2.51
N GLY A 345 4.59 8.54 2.81
CA GLY A 345 4.97 9.52 3.82
C GLY A 345 4.84 9.05 5.28
N TRP A 346 4.34 7.85 5.53
CA TRP A 346 4.06 7.32 6.86
C TRP A 346 5.22 7.42 7.88
N PRO A 347 6.52 7.32 7.52
CA PRO A 347 7.59 7.47 8.49
C PRO A 347 7.63 8.88 9.10
N THR A 348 7.40 9.90 8.26
CA THR A 348 7.28 11.29 8.72
C THR A 348 6.06 11.47 9.62
N PHE A 349 4.91 10.89 9.24
CA PHE A 349 3.71 10.90 10.06
C PHE A 349 3.94 10.21 11.41
N PHE A 350 4.62 9.07 11.44
CA PHE A 350 4.89 8.33 12.69
C PHE A 350 5.66 9.20 13.68
N LEU A 351 6.72 9.86 13.24
CA LEU A 351 7.53 10.73 14.10
C LEU A 351 6.82 12.04 14.47
N SER A 352 6.13 12.67 13.52
CA SER A 352 5.48 13.95 13.78
C SER A 352 4.21 13.77 14.62
N HIS A 353 3.36 12.82 14.28
CA HIS A 353 2.09 12.61 14.99
C HIS A 353 2.25 11.71 16.23
N TRP A 354 2.66 10.45 16.06
CA TRP A 354 2.66 9.49 17.16
C TRP A 354 3.73 9.78 18.22
N CYS A 355 4.92 10.23 17.81
CA CYS A 355 5.99 10.52 18.73
C CYS A 355 5.88 11.94 19.30
N ARG A 356 5.84 12.98 18.43
CA ARG A 356 5.91 14.38 18.88
C ARG A 356 4.57 14.91 19.41
N ASP A 357 3.50 14.79 18.59
CA ASP A 357 2.23 15.49 18.84
C ASP A 357 1.35 14.70 19.85
N ALA A 358 1.06 13.43 19.58
CA ALA A 358 0.23 12.57 20.42
C ALA A 358 0.99 11.96 21.61
N LYS A 359 2.32 11.84 21.54
CA LYS A 359 3.18 11.25 22.58
C LYS A 359 2.82 9.84 22.97
N GLU A 360 2.31 9.07 22.00
CA GLU A 360 1.93 7.67 22.18
C GLU A 360 3.15 6.74 22.20
N PHE A 361 4.27 7.17 21.57
CA PHE A 361 5.55 6.48 21.55
C PHE A 361 6.68 7.43 21.92
N SER A 362 7.67 6.95 22.69
CA SER A 362 8.92 7.70 22.86
C SER A 362 9.70 7.76 21.54
N ILE A 363 10.71 8.63 21.48
CA ILE A 363 11.55 8.72 20.27
C ILE A 363 12.29 7.39 20.01
N GLU A 364 12.78 6.73 21.06
CA GLU A 364 13.48 5.47 20.99
C GLU A 364 12.55 4.35 20.47
N GLN A 365 11.32 4.27 21.00
CA GLN A 365 10.30 3.33 20.54
C GLN A 365 9.94 3.57 19.07
N SER A 366 9.77 4.84 18.70
CA SER A 366 9.42 5.22 17.33
C SER A 366 10.53 4.82 16.34
N ILE A 367 11.77 5.11 16.68
CA ILE A 367 12.92 4.75 15.84
C ILE A 367 13.06 3.23 15.77
N MET A 368 12.97 2.50 16.90
CA MET A 368 13.06 1.04 16.91
C MET A 368 12.02 0.41 15.99
N LYS A 369 10.74 0.84 16.09
CA LYS A 369 9.63 0.35 15.25
C LYS A 369 9.85 0.58 13.76
N MET A 370 10.57 1.64 13.37
CA MET A 370 10.81 1.97 11.96
C MET A 370 12.16 1.47 11.41
N THR A 371 13.05 0.98 12.27
CA THR A 371 14.42 0.60 11.86
C THR A 371 14.81 -0.79 12.36
N GLY A 372 15.03 -0.97 13.66
CA GLY A 372 15.50 -2.23 14.24
C GLY A 372 14.51 -3.37 14.07
N ASP A 373 13.23 -3.11 14.30
CA ASP A 373 12.19 -4.14 14.17
C ASP A 373 12.02 -4.62 12.70
N PRO A 374 11.88 -3.73 11.68
CA PRO A 374 11.84 -4.15 10.28
C PRO A 374 13.11 -4.89 9.84
N ALA A 375 14.29 -4.39 10.24
CA ALA A 375 15.57 -5.05 9.90
C ALA A 375 15.64 -6.49 10.46
N ARG A 376 15.19 -6.68 11.70
CA ARG A 376 15.11 -8.02 12.31
C ARG A 376 14.12 -8.92 11.58
N THR A 377 12.92 -8.43 11.28
CA THR A 377 11.88 -9.19 10.57
C THR A 377 12.34 -9.64 9.18
N LEU A 378 13.11 -8.81 8.49
CA LEU A 378 13.64 -9.11 7.16
C LEU A 378 15.01 -9.85 7.19
N GLY A 379 15.53 -10.15 8.38
CA GLY A 379 16.83 -10.81 8.51
C GLY A 379 18.04 -9.93 8.13
N LEU A 380 17.88 -8.61 8.09
CA LEU A 380 18.93 -7.65 7.69
C LEU A 380 19.89 -7.38 8.87
N GLY A 381 20.84 -8.27 9.07
CA GLY A 381 21.77 -8.22 10.22
C GLY A 381 22.79 -7.08 10.19
N ASP A 382 22.97 -6.37 9.08
CA ASP A 382 23.98 -5.33 8.89
C ASP A 382 23.48 -3.89 9.06
N ARG A 383 22.18 -3.70 9.30
CA ARG A 383 21.49 -2.37 9.36
C ARG A 383 20.40 -2.31 10.41
N GLY A 384 19.66 -1.18 10.48
CA GLY A 384 18.54 -0.95 11.42
C GLY A 384 18.95 -0.43 12.79
N ILE A 385 20.25 -0.39 13.12
CA ILE A 385 20.82 0.18 14.34
C ILE A 385 22.08 0.97 14.05
N LEU A 386 22.34 2.03 14.83
CA LEU A 386 23.60 2.77 14.79
C LEU A 386 24.65 2.06 15.67
N ALA A 387 25.55 1.31 15.05
CA ALA A 387 26.62 0.62 15.74
C ALA A 387 27.85 0.48 14.83
N GLN A 388 29.03 0.35 15.43
CA GLN A 388 30.28 0.12 14.70
C GLN A 388 30.18 -1.19 13.87
N GLY A 389 30.57 -1.14 12.60
CA GLY A 389 30.51 -2.27 11.67
C GLY A 389 29.17 -2.47 10.97
N LYS A 390 28.17 -1.63 11.25
CA LYS A 390 26.90 -1.63 10.53
C LYS A 390 26.93 -0.62 9.37
N LYS A 391 26.02 -0.82 8.42
CA LYS A 391 25.80 0.12 7.32
C LYS A 391 25.36 1.49 7.86
N ALA A 392 25.89 2.55 7.28
CA ALA A 392 25.55 3.91 7.69
C ALA A 392 24.34 4.42 6.89
N ASP A 393 23.14 4.00 7.33
CA ASP A 393 21.86 4.51 6.89
C ASP A 393 21.34 5.45 7.98
N ILE A 394 21.46 6.77 7.79
CA ILE A 394 21.29 7.75 8.85
C ILE A 394 20.44 8.91 8.38
N ASN A 395 19.45 9.30 9.19
CA ASN A 395 18.71 10.54 9.03
C ASN A 395 19.05 11.52 10.15
N VAL A 396 19.35 12.77 9.80
CA VAL A 396 19.45 13.88 10.73
C VAL A 396 18.15 14.67 10.67
N ILE A 397 17.42 14.67 11.77
CA ILE A 397 16.01 15.14 11.81
C ILE A 397 15.89 16.26 12.87
N ASP A 398 15.25 17.36 12.48
CA ASP A 398 14.69 18.33 13.40
C ASP A 398 13.23 17.97 13.69
N LEU A 399 12.98 17.28 14.79
CA LEU A 399 11.66 16.75 15.14
C LEU A 399 10.60 17.87 15.29
N ASN A 400 11.01 19.09 15.70
CA ASN A 400 10.07 20.20 15.91
C ASN A 400 9.49 20.69 14.57
N SER A 401 10.27 20.70 13.50
CA SER A 401 9.86 21.13 12.17
C SER A 401 9.45 19.98 11.24
N LEU A 402 9.48 18.73 11.74
CA LEU A 402 9.18 17.55 10.93
C LEU A 402 7.67 17.46 10.64
N ASN A 403 7.28 17.56 9.37
CA ASN A 403 5.92 17.41 8.91
C ASN A 403 5.88 16.90 7.46
N GLU A 404 4.83 16.18 7.12
CA GLU A 404 4.42 15.93 5.73
C GLU A 404 3.87 17.23 5.14
N LYS A 405 4.07 17.45 3.84
CA LYS A 405 3.42 18.52 3.06
C LYS A 405 2.21 17.98 2.30
N GLN A 406 1.38 18.88 1.79
CA GLN A 406 0.25 18.47 0.93
C GLN A 406 0.75 17.64 -0.26
N PRO A 407 0.02 16.57 -0.64
CA PRO A 407 0.32 15.82 -1.84
C PRO A 407 0.23 16.69 -3.10
N GLU A 408 1.16 16.47 -4.02
CA GLU A 408 1.22 17.14 -5.33
C GLU A 408 1.14 16.10 -6.45
N LEU A 409 0.28 16.30 -7.45
CA LEU A 409 0.28 15.49 -8.65
C LEU A 409 1.34 16.01 -9.62
N VAL A 410 2.24 15.14 -10.07
CA VAL A 410 3.30 15.45 -11.04
C VAL A 410 3.21 14.51 -12.24
N HIS A 411 3.80 14.92 -13.38
CA HIS A 411 3.76 14.16 -14.62
C HIS A 411 5.18 13.81 -15.09
N ASP A 412 5.92 13.07 -14.27
CA ASP A 412 7.32 12.73 -14.47
C ASP A 412 7.59 11.24 -14.74
N PHE A 413 6.55 10.43 -14.84
CA PHE A 413 6.68 9.05 -15.31
C PHE A 413 6.95 8.97 -16.83
N PRO A 414 7.51 7.86 -17.34
CA PRO A 414 7.65 7.62 -18.76
C PRO A 414 6.34 7.91 -19.52
N GLY A 415 6.45 8.64 -20.65
CA GLY A 415 5.28 9.10 -21.39
C GLY A 415 4.51 10.26 -20.76
N GLY A 416 5.01 10.88 -19.68
CA GLY A 416 4.31 11.96 -18.95
C GLY A 416 3.14 11.49 -18.11
N ALA A 417 3.13 10.22 -17.71
CA ALA A 417 2.08 9.68 -16.86
C ALA A 417 2.08 10.33 -15.45
N PRO A 418 0.89 10.53 -14.83
CA PRO A 418 0.78 11.20 -13.56
C PRO A 418 1.16 10.30 -12.39
N ARG A 419 1.70 10.91 -11.33
CA ARG A 419 1.82 10.30 -10.01
C ARG A 419 1.73 11.35 -8.91
N PHE A 420 1.27 10.94 -7.72
CA PHE A 420 1.41 11.77 -6.54
C PHE A 420 2.82 11.68 -5.97
N ILE A 421 3.33 12.83 -5.52
CA ILE A 421 4.48 12.93 -4.64
C ILE A 421 4.08 13.63 -3.34
N GLN A 422 4.79 13.33 -2.26
CA GLN A 422 4.61 14.03 -0.99
C GLN A 422 5.96 14.41 -0.42
N LYS A 423 6.21 15.70 -0.31
CA LYS A 423 7.42 16.25 0.31
C LYS A 423 7.27 16.28 1.82
N ALA A 424 8.40 16.38 2.51
CA ALA A 424 8.45 16.58 3.96
C ALA A 424 9.39 17.75 4.32
N SER A 425 9.14 18.33 5.49
CA SER A 425 10.08 19.27 6.13
C SER A 425 10.73 18.60 7.34
N GLY A 426 11.83 19.16 7.83
CA GLY A 426 12.49 18.72 9.06
C GLY A 426 13.64 17.73 8.88
N TYR A 427 13.82 17.12 7.71
CA TYR A 427 15.02 16.36 7.39
C TYR A 427 16.16 17.33 7.04
N LYS A 428 17.29 17.21 7.73
CA LYS A 428 18.48 18.05 7.55
C LYS A 428 19.56 17.37 6.72
N ALA A 429 19.63 16.05 6.81
CA ALA A 429 20.49 15.21 5.99
C ALA A 429 19.99 13.78 5.99
N THR A 430 20.20 13.08 4.89
CA THR A 430 19.98 11.64 4.75
C THR A 430 21.22 11.01 4.14
N VAL A 431 21.70 9.94 4.78
CA VAL A 431 22.86 9.16 4.36
C VAL A 431 22.40 7.74 4.10
N CYS A 432 22.74 7.19 2.94
CA CYS A 432 22.48 5.82 2.56
C CYS A 432 23.82 5.10 2.27
N ASN A 433 24.08 3.98 2.94
CA ASN A 433 25.33 3.25 2.84
C ASN A 433 26.60 4.12 2.98
N GLY A 434 26.55 5.15 3.83
CA GLY A 434 27.63 6.09 4.05
C GLY A 434 27.73 7.24 3.04
N SER A 435 26.86 7.29 2.03
CA SER A 435 26.84 8.36 1.03
C SER A 435 25.68 9.32 1.29
N PRO A 436 25.90 10.64 1.38
CA PRO A 436 24.83 11.63 1.50
C PRO A 436 23.92 11.60 0.24
N ILE A 437 22.60 11.62 0.46
CA ILE A 437 21.58 11.68 -0.61
C ILE A 437 20.64 12.89 -0.46
N LEU A 438 20.68 13.58 0.69
CA LEU A 438 20.01 14.83 0.99
C LEU A 438 20.94 15.70 1.86
#